data_1ff8ab541b663740389c209f1c3c39ad
#
_entry.id   1ff8ab541b663740389c209f1c3c39ad
#
_cell.length_a   1.000
_cell.length_b   1.000
_cell.length_c   1.000
_cell.angle_alpha   90.00
_cell.angle_beta   90.00
_cell.angle_gamma   90.00
#
_symmetry.space_group_name_H-M   'P 1'
#
loop_
_entity.id
_entity.type
_entity.pdbx_description
1 polymer ?
#
loop_
_entity_poly.entity_id
_entity_poly.type
_entity_poly.pdbx_seq_one_letter_code
_entity_poly.pdbx_strand_id
1 'polypeptide(L)'
;MSANQKTIVIKFGTSTLTHGSPKLNAPHMVDIVRQIAQLHQAGFRVVIVTSGAIAAGRHYLNHPQLPPTIASKQLLAAVGQSQLIQAWEKLFAIYDIHIGQILLTRADIEDRERFLNARDTLHALLDNHIIPVINENDAVATAEIKVGDNDNLSALVAILVQAEQLYLLTDQQGLYENDPRKNPDAKLIPVVEQITDHIRSIAGGSGTNLGTGGMSTKIIAADVATRSGIE
;
A
#
# COMPACT_ATOMS: atom_id res chain seq x y z
N MET A 1 -19.79 25.46 -6.81
CA MET A 1 -18.36 25.43 -6.44
C MET A 1 -18.22 24.25 -5.51
N SER A 2 -17.70 23.13 -6.01
CA SER A 2 -17.46 21.94 -5.16
C SER A 2 -16.39 22.32 -4.14
N ALA A 3 -16.69 22.17 -2.85
CA ALA A 3 -15.67 22.26 -1.80
C ALA A 3 -14.50 21.38 -2.24
N ASN A 4 -13.27 21.89 -2.12
CA ASN A 4 -12.07 21.16 -2.49
C ASN A 4 -12.02 19.89 -1.63
N GLN A 5 -12.49 18.76 -2.21
CA GLN A 5 -12.56 17.48 -1.49
C GLN A 5 -11.13 16.99 -1.29
N LYS A 6 -10.74 16.80 -0.02
CA LYS A 6 -9.41 16.30 0.32
C LYS A 6 -9.21 14.89 -0.20
N THR A 7 -8.11 14.67 -0.91
CA THR A 7 -7.69 13.34 -1.38
C THR A 7 -6.69 12.75 -0.39
N ILE A 8 -6.93 11.51 0.02
CA ILE A 8 -6.06 10.76 0.92
C ILE A 8 -5.69 9.43 0.30
N VAL A 9 -4.45 9.02 0.48
CA VAL A 9 -3.95 7.70 0.07
C VAL A 9 -3.68 6.86 1.31
N ILE A 10 -4.19 5.64 1.33
CA ILE A 10 -4.02 4.71 2.45
C ILE A 10 -3.35 3.44 1.93
N LYS A 11 -2.17 3.14 2.44
CA LYS A 11 -1.41 1.95 2.07
C LYS A 11 -1.55 0.85 3.12
N PHE A 12 -1.89 -0.34 2.67
CA PHE A 12 -1.99 -1.57 3.47
C PHE A 12 -0.91 -2.57 3.09
N GLY A 13 -0.07 -2.95 4.05
CA GLY A 13 0.89 -4.04 3.91
C GLY A 13 0.22 -5.41 4.04
N THR A 14 0.91 -6.46 3.58
CA THR A 14 0.43 -7.85 3.73
C THR A 14 0.20 -8.20 5.20
N SER A 15 1.12 -7.85 6.10
CA SER A 15 0.98 -8.09 7.54
C SER A 15 -0.27 -7.44 8.14
N THR A 16 -0.62 -6.23 7.70
CA THR A 16 -1.84 -5.54 8.10
C THR A 16 -3.08 -6.31 7.65
N LEU A 17 -3.14 -6.73 6.38
CA LEU A 17 -4.32 -7.43 5.84
C LEU A 17 -4.46 -8.87 6.33
N THR A 18 -3.38 -9.53 6.64
CA THR A 18 -3.41 -10.90 7.18
C THR A 18 -3.55 -10.94 8.69
N HIS A 19 -3.16 -9.86 9.37
CA HIS A 19 -3.22 -9.72 10.84
C HIS A 19 -2.67 -10.98 11.55
N GLY A 20 -1.46 -11.42 11.14
CA GLY A 20 -0.79 -12.60 11.68
C GLY A 20 -1.35 -13.95 11.21
N SER A 21 -2.34 -13.97 10.32
CA SER A 21 -2.87 -15.22 9.76
C SER A 21 -2.21 -15.59 8.43
N PRO A 22 -2.28 -16.86 7.98
CA PRO A 22 -1.74 -17.27 6.67
C PRO A 22 -2.60 -16.82 5.48
N LYS A 23 -3.73 -16.15 5.73
CA LYS A 23 -4.70 -15.68 4.73
C LYS A 23 -5.12 -14.25 5.02
N LEU A 24 -5.84 -13.64 4.09
CA LEU A 24 -6.52 -12.38 4.36
C LEU A 24 -7.46 -12.54 5.56
N ASN A 25 -7.34 -11.65 6.53
CA ASN A 25 -8.15 -11.68 7.74
C ASN A 25 -9.45 -10.91 7.52
N ALA A 26 -10.51 -11.60 7.13
CA ALA A 26 -11.79 -10.98 6.80
C ALA A 26 -12.37 -10.14 7.97
N PRO A 27 -12.40 -10.58 9.24
CA PRO A 27 -12.85 -9.74 10.34
C PRO A 27 -12.09 -8.43 10.47
N HIS A 28 -10.76 -8.46 10.35
CA HIS A 28 -9.93 -7.26 10.40
C HIS A 28 -10.18 -6.34 9.18
N MET A 29 -10.32 -6.91 7.99
CA MET A 29 -10.65 -6.14 6.78
C MET A 29 -12.04 -5.49 6.86
N VAL A 30 -13.03 -6.10 7.53
CA VAL A 30 -14.35 -5.47 7.81
C VAL A 30 -14.17 -4.18 8.59
N ASP A 31 -13.34 -4.19 9.63
CA ASP A 31 -13.08 -2.98 10.44
C ASP A 31 -12.37 -1.88 9.64
N ILE A 32 -11.40 -2.27 8.80
CA ILE A 32 -10.69 -1.35 7.89
C ILE A 32 -11.71 -0.70 6.94
N VAL A 33 -12.49 -1.50 6.24
CA VAL A 33 -13.46 -1.00 5.25
C VAL A 33 -14.52 -0.12 5.89
N ARG A 34 -14.98 -0.46 7.12
CA ARG A 34 -15.92 0.39 7.88
C ARG A 34 -15.35 1.80 8.09
N GLN A 35 -14.08 1.92 8.48
CA GLN A 35 -13.43 3.21 8.69
C GLN A 35 -13.25 3.98 7.37
N ILE A 36 -12.86 3.30 6.29
CA ILE A 36 -12.72 3.92 4.97
C ILE A 36 -14.09 4.38 4.45
N ALA A 37 -15.13 3.59 4.63
CA ALA A 37 -16.49 3.97 4.24
C ALA A 37 -16.95 5.25 4.96
N GLN A 38 -16.64 5.40 6.25
CA GLN A 38 -16.92 6.62 7.01
C GLN A 38 -16.18 7.84 6.44
N LEU A 39 -14.91 7.70 6.07
CA LEU A 39 -14.14 8.77 5.43
C LEU A 39 -14.74 9.15 4.07
N HIS A 40 -15.06 8.15 3.25
CA HIS A 40 -15.67 8.37 1.94
C HIS A 40 -17.03 9.07 2.05
N GLN A 41 -17.88 8.65 2.99
CA GLN A 41 -19.17 9.28 3.27
C GLN A 41 -19.04 10.69 3.86
N ALA A 42 -17.93 10.98 4.56
CA ALA A 42 -17.60 12.32 5.03
C ALA A 42 -17.07 13.24 3.91
N GLY A 43 -16.97 12.75 2.67
CA GLY A 43 -16.58 13.54 1.51
C GLY A 43 -15.09 13.51 1.17
N PHE A 44 -14.31 12.64 1.78
CA PHE A 44 -12.91 12.44 1.38
C PHE A 44 -12.83 11.61 0.08
N ARG A 45 -11.90 11.96 -0.79
CA ARG A 45 -11.51 11.15 -1.96
C ARG A 45 -10.45 10.15 -1.49
N VAL A 46 -10.83 8.88 -1.34
CA VAL A 46 -9.94 7.85 -0.81
C VAL A 46 -9.35 7.01 -1.92
N VAL A 47 -8.03 6.80 -1.85
CA VAL A 47 -7.29 5.88 -2.72
C VAL A 47 -6.63 4.81 -1.83
N ILE A 48 -6.74 3.56 -2.22
CA ILE A 48 -6.14 2.43 -1.52
C ILE A 48 -4.96 1.91 -2.33
N VAL A 49 -3.80 1.77 -1.65
CA VAL A 49 -2.67 1.00 -2.18
C VAL A 49 -2.53 -0.26 -1.32
N THR A 50 -2.74 -1.42 -1.93
CA THR A 50 -2.84 -2.70 -1.23
C THR A 50 -1.67 -3.61 -1.55
N SER A 51 -1.36 -4.52 -0.64
CA SER A 51 -0.54 -5.70 -0.83
C SER A 51 -1.39 -6.94 -0.60
N GLY A 52 -0.77 -8.12 -0.56
CA GLY A 52 -1.43 -9.34 -0.10
C GLY A 52 -1.84 -10.31 -1.21
N ALA A 53 -1.64 -9.98 -2.49
CA ALA A 53 -1.98 -10.87 -3.59
C ALA A 53 -1.28 -12.24 -3.48
N ILE A 54 0.03 -12.27 -3.24
CA ILE A 54 0.78 -13.53 -3.08
C ILE A 54 0.25 -14.35 -1.89
N ALA A 55 -0.06 -13.72 -0.77
CA ALA A 55 -0.62 -14.42 0.40
C ALA A 55 -2.02 -14.99 0.11
N ALA A 56 -2.87 -14.21 -0.56
CA ALA A 56 -4.19 -14.65 -1.00
C ALA A 56 -4.11 -15.85 -1.96
N GLY A 57 -3.20 -15.79 -2.95
CA GLY A 57 -3.00 -16.86 -3.91
C GLY A 57 -2.45 -18.13 -3.26
N ARG A 58 -1.49 -18.00 -2.34
CA ARG A 58 -0.95 -19.13 -1.58
C ARG A 58 -2.04 -19.85 -0.77
N HIS A 59 -2.88 -19.08 -0.10
CA HIS A 59 -4.00 -19.65 0.65
C HIS A 59 -5.05 -20.30 -0.26
N TYR A 60 -5.44 -19.63 -1.35
CA TYR A 60 -6.43 -20.12 -2.30
C TYR A 60 -6.01 -21.44 -2.95
N LEU A 61 -4.71 -21.60 -3.22
CA LEU A 61 -4.13 -22.84 -3.76
C LEU A 61 -3.75 -23.87 -2.68
N ASN A 62 -4.25 -23.74 -1.44
CA ASN A 62 -3.97 -24.64 -0.33
C ASN A 62 -2.47 -24.83 -0.05
N HIS A 63 -1.70 -23.74 -0.04
CA HIS A 63 -0.27 -23.71 0.30
C HIS A 63 0.60 -24.66 -0.56
N PRO A 64 0.61 -24.48 -1.89
CA PRO A 64 1.34 -25.37 -2.79
C PRO A 64 2.84 -25.34 -2.51
N GLN A 65 3.49 -26.48 -2.68
CA GLN A 65 4.94 -26.60 -2.62
C GLN A 65 5.51 -26.13 -3.97
N LEU A 66 5.93 -24.87 -4.03
CA LEU A 66 6.50 -24.27 -5.24
C LEU A 66 7.98 -23.96 -5.03
N PRO A 67 8.80 -24.09 -6.08
CA PRO A 67 10.21 -23.69 -6.00
C PRO A 67 10.30 -22.18 -5.73
N PRO A 68 11.38 -21.70 -5.04
CA PRO A 68 11.53 -20.28 -4.68
C PRO A 68 11.99 -19.44 -5.90
N THR A 69 11.21 -19.45 -6.96
CA THR A 69 11.50 -18.73 -8.22
C THR A 69 10.60 -17.51 -8.39
N ILE A 70 10.99 -16.61 -9.29
CA ILE A 70 10.17 -15.47 -9.70
C ILE A 70 8.85 -15.95 -10.28
N ALA A 71 8.88 -16.95 -11.17
CA ALA A 71 7.68 -17.51 -11.77
C ALA A 71 6.68 -18.05 -10.74
N SER A 72 7.16 -18.66 -9.65
CA SER A 72 6.30 -19.11 -8.55
C SER A 72 5.63 -17.95 -7.82
N LYS A 73 6.34 -16.84 -7.62
CA LYS A 73 5.77 -15.63 -7.03
C LYS A 73 4.74 -14.98 -7.97
N GLN A 74 5.06 -14.90 -9.26
CA GLN A 74 4.16 -14.36 -10.29
C GLN A 74 2.87 -15.20 -10.39
N LEU A 75 2.99 -16.54 -10.37
CA LEU A 75 1.85 -17.44 -10.34
C LEU A 75 0.94 -17.16 -9.12
N LEU A 76 1.53 -17.08 -7.94
CA LEU A 76 0.77 -16.80 -6.71
C LEU A 76 0.13 -15.41 -6.74
N ALA A 77 0.83 -14.42 -7.28
CA ALA A 77 0.31 -13.06 -7.43
C ALA A 77 -0.86 -13.01 -8.42
N ALA A 78 -0.72 -13.64 -9.58
CA ALA A 78 -1.76 -13.70 -10.61
C ALA A 78 -3.06 -14.34 -10.09
N VAL A 79 -2.95 -15.50 -9.43
CA VAL A 79 -4.10 -16.18 -8.82
C VAL A 79 -4.66 -15.36 -7.65
N GLY A 80 -3.79 -14.81 -6.81
CA GLY A 80 -4.20 -14.13 -5.59
C GLY A 80 -4.73 -12.73 -5.82
N GLN A 81 -4.35 -12.05 -6.89
CA GLN A 81 -4.86 -10.71 -7.19
C GLN A 81 -6.38 -10.73 -7.38
N SER A 82 -6.93 -11.74 -8.06
CA SER A 82 -8.39 -11.87 -8.21
C SER A 82 -9.10 -12.11 -6.87
N GLN A 83 -8.47 -12.88 -5.96
CA GLN A 83 -9.02 -13.11 -4.62
C GLN A 83 -8.97 -11.86 -3.74
N LEU A 84 -7.88 -11.10 -3.85
CA LEU A 84 -7.69 -9.86 -3.09
C LEU A 84 -8.70 -8.81 -3.51
N ILE A 85 -8.87 -8.57 -4.82
CA ILE A 85 -9.81 -7.55 -5.28
C ILE A 85 -11.26 -7.92 -4.99
N GLN A 86 -11.64 -9.20 -5.11
CA GLN A 86 -12.96 -9.68 -4.71
C GLN A 86 -13.22 -9.51 -3.21
N ALA A 87 -12.19 -9.67 -2.36
CA ALA A 87 -12.34 -9.43 -0.93
C ALA A 87 -12.65 -7.94 -0.66
N TRP A 88 -11.93 -7.02 -1.27
CA TRP A 88 -12.21 -5.59 -1.17
C TRP A 88 -13.60 -5.25 -1.70
N GLU A 89 -13.95 -5.71 -2.90
CA GLU A 89 -15.25 -5.45 -3.54
C GLU A 89 -16.42 -5.89 -2.67
N LYS A 90 -16.41 -7.13 -2.17
CA LYS A 90 -17.47 -7.67 -1.31
C LYS A 90 -17.66 -6.86 -0.04
N LEU A 91 -16.59 -6.35 0.55
CA LEU A 91 -16.66 -5.58 1.78
C LEU A 91 -17.16 -4.15 1.53
N PHE A 92 -16.72 -3.50 0.46
CA PHE A 92 -17.21 -2.17 0.10
C PHE A 92 -18.67 -2.19 -0.39
N ALA A 93 -19.10 -3.27 -1.02
CA ALA A 93 -20.49 -3.46 -1.44
C ALA A 93 -21.49 -3.41 -0.26
N ILE A 94 -21.06 -3.73 0.97
CA ILE A 94 -21.88 -3.58 2.19
C ILE A 94 -22.31 -2.12 2.41
N TYR A 95 -21.51 -1.17 1.91
CA TYR A 95 -21.72 0.28 2.06
C TYR A 95 -22.17 0.96 0.77
N ASP A 96 -22.55 0.20 -0.26
CA ASP A 96 -22.89 0.73 -1.59
C ASP A 96 -21.74 1.52 -2.24
N ILE A 97 -20.49 1.18 -1.92
CA ILE A 97 -19.30 1.84 -2.45
C ILE A 97 -18.69 0.97 -3.54
N HIS A 98 -18.49 1.55 -4.71
CA HIS A 98 -17.80 0.91 -5.82
C HIS A 98 -16.28 1.10 -5.71
N ILE A 99 -15.55 0.09 -6.17
CA ILE A 99 -14.09 0.16 -6.29
C ILE A 99 -13.66 -0.05 -7.74
N GLY A 100 -12.48 0.50 -8.09
CA GLY A 100 -11.83 0.29 -9.39
C GLY A 100 -10.43 -0.27 -9.19
N GLN A 101 -10.11 -1.44 -9.78
CA GLN A 101 -8.77 -2.00 -9.71
C GLN A 101 -7.84 -1.30 -10.69
N ILE A 102 -6.64 -0.94 -10.21
CA ILE A 102 -5.52 -0.49 -11.06
C ILE A 102 -4.26 -1.29 -10.67
N LEU A 103 -3.60 -1.85 -11.67
CA LEU A 103 -2.33 -2.53 -11.49
C LEU A 103 -1.23 -1.74 -12.20
N LEU A 104 -0.20 -1.36 -11.45
CA LEU A 104 0.91 -0.56 -11.95
C LEU A 104 2.23 -1.30 -11.80
N THR A 105 3.14 -1.04 -12.72
CA THR A 105 4.54 -1.42 -12.60
C THR A 105 5.41 -0.16 -12.49
N ARG A 106 6.68 -0.34 -12.16
CA ARG A 106 7.65 0.75 -12.18
C ARG A 106 7.73 1.41 -13.57
N ALA A 107 7.68 0.63 -14.64
CA ALA A 107 7.70 1.14 -16.00
C ALA A 107 6.51 2.08 -16.31
N ASP A 108 5.34 1.82 -15.72
CA ASP A 108 4.16 2.66 -15.89
C ASP A 108 4.31 4.01 -15.18
N ILE A 109 5.12 4.07 -14.13
CA ILE A 109 5.43 5.31 -13.41
C ILE A 109 6.57 6.09 -14.08
N GLU A 110 7.57 5.41 -14.62
CA GLU A 110 8.74 6.05 -15.25
C GLU A 110 8.45 6.54 -16.68
N ASP A 111 7.54 5.90 -17.38
CA ASP A 111 7.09 6.33 -18.70
C ASP A 111 6.05 7.46 -18.60
N ARG A 112 6.36 8.60 -19.21
CA ARG A 112 5.53 9.81 -19.10
C ARG A 112 4.10 9.62 -19.63
N GLU A 113 3.93 8.90 -20.73
CA GLU A 113 2.61 8.69 -21.35
C GLU A 113 1.75 7.77 -20.45
N ARG A 114 2.32 6.66 -19.99
CA ARG A 114 1.64 5.74 -19.07
C ARG A 114 1.30 6.39 -17.74
N PHE A 115 2.22 7.20 -17.21
CA PHE A 115 2.00 7.99 -16.00
C PHE A 115 0.80 8.93 -16.13
N LEU A 116 0.69 9.66 -17.23
CA LEU A 116 -0.43 10.56 -17.48
C LEU A 116 -1.75 9.80 -17.66
N ASN A 117 -1.73 8.68 -18.37
CA ASN A 117 -2.91 7.82 -18.53
C ASN A 117 -3.39 7.23 -17.20
N ALA A 118 -2.46 6.77 -16.35
CA ALA A 118 -2.79 6.29 -15.00
C ALA A 118 -3.40 7.40 -14.15
N ARG A 119 -2.82 8.61 -14.17
CA ARG A 119 -3.35 9.79 -13.48
C ARG A 119 -4.78 10.11 -13.92
N ASP A 120 -5.01 10.18 -15.21
CA ASP A 120 -6.32 10.55 -15.75
C ASP A 120 -7.39 9.50 -15.41
N THR A 121 -7.02 8.21 -15.42
CA THR A 121 -7.90 7.12 -14.97
C THR A 121 -8.21 7.22 -13.47
N LEU A 122 -7.21 7.51 -12.63
CA LEU A 122 -7.41 7.69 -11.20
C LEU A 122 -8.34 8.87 -10.90
N HIS A 123 -8.14 10.01 -11.56
CA HIS A 123 -9.03 11.16 -11.41
C HIS A 123 -10.45 10.83 -11.88
N ALA A 124 -10.62 10.14 -13.02
CA ALA A 124 -11.94 9.73 -13.49
C ALA A 124 -12.67 8.83 -12.49
N LEU A 125 -11.98 7.88 -11.84
CA LEU A 125 -12.57 7.06 -10.78
C LEU A 125 -13.00 7.93 -9.59
N LEU A 126 -12.11 8.78 -9.09
CA LEU A 126 -12.36 9.65 -7.94
C LEU A 126 -13.51 10.64 -8.21
N ASP A 127 -13.59 11.20 -9.41
CA ASP A 127 -14.65 12.14 -9.83
C ASP A 127 -16.02 11.45 -9.91
N ASN A 128 -16.04 10.13 -10.11
CA ASN A 128 -17.25 9.30 -10.07
C ASN A 128 -17.49 8.61 -8.73
N HIS A 129 -16.85 9.06 -7.66
CA HIS A 129 -16.97 8.50 -6.29
C HIS A 129 -16.63 7.01 -6.20
N ILE A 130 -15.76 6.51 -7.07
CA ILE A 130 -15.26 5.15 -7.07
C ILE A 130 -13.91 5.15 -6.35
N ILE A 131 -13.72 4.24 -5.40
CA ILE A 131 -12.45 4.11 -4.68
C ILE A 131 -11.45 3.31 -5.53
N PRO A 132 -10.33 3.91 -5.99
CA PRO A 132 -9.27 3.16 -6.66
C PRO A 132 -8.58 2.23 -5.67
N VAL A 133 -8.44 0.95 -6.02
CA VAL A 133 -7.64 -0.05 -5.30
C VAL A 133 -6.46 -0.44 -6.17
N ILE A 134 -5.28 0.02 -5.78
CA ILE A 134 -4.06 -0.08 -6.55
C ILE A 134 -3.14 -1.13 -5.95
N ASN A 135 -2.51 -1.94 -6.78
CA ASN A 135 -1.45 -2.85 -6.40
C ASN A 135 -0.34 -2.84 -7.47
N GLU A 136 0.86 -3.32 -7.10
CA GLU A 136 1.87 -3.65 -8.09
C GLU A 136 1.39 -4.81 -8.97
N ASN A 137 1.66 -4.74 -10.28
CA ASN A 137 1.41 -5.84 -11.19
C ASN A 137 2.51 -6.91 -11.05
N ASP A 138 2.49 -7.60 -9.93
CA ASP A 138 3.46 -8.67 -9.60
C ASP A 138 3.48 -9.81 -10.63
N ALA A 139 2.42 -9.96 -11.45
CA ALA A 139 2.36 -11.01 -12.46
C ALA A 139 3.36 -10.79 -13.63
N VAL A 140 3.74 -9.54 -13.87
CA VAL A 140 4.69 -9.17 -14.95
C VAL A 140 5.94 -8.47 -14.42
N ALA A 141 5.97 -8.11 -13.14
CA ALA A 141 7.13 -7.48 -12.52
C ALA A 141 8.29 -8.48 -12.39
N THR A 142 9.51 -8.05 -12.77
CA THR A 142 10.73 -8.82 -12.55
C THR A 142 11.45 -8.39 -11.29
N ALA A 143 12.33 -9.24 -10.74
CA ALA A 143 13.08 -8.92 -9.51
C ALA A 143 13.94 -7.65 -9.63
N GLU A 144 14.34 -7.31 -10.84
CA GLU A 144 15.19 -6.14 -11.16
C GLU A 144 14.37 -4.85 -11.30
N ILE A 145 13.05 -4.97 -11.53
CA ILE A 145 12.14 -3.87 -11.86
C ILE A 145 11.10 -3.65 -10.75
N LYS A 146 11.21 -4.33 -9.62
CA LYS A 146 10.30 -4.10 -8.50
C LYS A 146 10.38 -2.65 -8.03
N VAL A 147 9.21 -2.02 -7.85
CA VAL A 147 9.10 -0.70 -7.21
C VAL A 147 9.66 -0.72 -5.77
N GLY A 148 10.11 -1.89 -5.33
CA GLY A 148 10.74 -2.12 -4.03
C GLY A 148 9.74 -2.64 -3.01
N ASP A 149 8.66 -1.95 -2.82
CA ASP A 149 7.45 -2.41 -2.15
C ASP A 149 6.32 -1.40 -2.40
N ASN A 150 5.12 -1.74 -1.98
CA ASN A 150 3.97 -0.86 -2.13
C ASN A 150 4.03 0.42 -1.26
N ASP A 151 5.02 0.57 -0.36
CA ASP A 151 5.23 1.83 0.35
C ASP A 151 5.65 2.92 -0.65
N ASN A 152 6.69 2.64 -1.47
CA ASN A 152 7.14 3.58 -2.50
C ASN A 152 6.08 3.81 -3.58
N LEU A 153 5.39 2.74 -4.03
CA LEU A 153 4.27 2.88 -4.96
C LEU A 153 3.20 3.82 -4.39
N SER A 154 2.90 3.74 -3.10
CA SER A 154 1.89 4.60 -2.47
C SER A 154 2.28 6.08 -2.45
N ALA A 155 3.56 6.40 -2.27
CA ALA A 155 4.06 7.77 -2.37
C ALA A 155 3.93 8.32 -3.79
N LEU A 156 4.27 7.51 -4.80
CA LEU A 156 4.11 7.88 -6.22
C LEU A 156 2.63 8.06 -6.61
N VAL A 157 1.76 7.18 -6.13
CA VAL A 157 0.31 7.31 -6.29
C VAL A 157 -0.21 8.58 -5.62
N ALA A 158 0.27 8.90 -4.41
CA ALA A 158 -0.13 10.12 -3.72
C ALA A 158 0.24 11.39 -4.52
N ILE A 159 1.40 11.38 -5.18
CA ILE A 159 1.80 12.46 -6.12
C ILE A 159 0.87 12.48 -7.35
N LEU A 160 0.58 11.31 -7.94
CA LEU A 160 -0.31 11.19 -9.11
C LEU A 160 -1.69 11.81 -8.88
N VAL A 161 -2.29 11.54 -7.72
CA VAL A 161 -3.63 12.02 -7.37
C VAL A 161 -3.63 13.36 -6.63
N GLN A 162 -2.45 13.98 -6.45
CA GLN A 162 -2.28 15.23 -5.69
C GLN A 162 -2.92 15.13 -4.30
N ALA A 163 -2.61 14.04 -3.59
CA ALA A 163 -3.13 13.83 -2.25
C ALA A 163 -2.60 14.86 -1.25
N GLU A 164 -3.41 15.23 -0.27
CA GLU A 164 -2.95 16.02 0.88
C GLU A 164 -2.23 15.14 1.91
N GLN A 165 -2.63 13.87 2.02
CA GLN A 165 -2.11 12.98 3.06
C GLN A 165 -1.87 11.57 2.54
N LEU A 166 -0.79 10.95 3.06
CA LEU A 166 -0.43 9.55 2.83
C LEU A 166 -0.35 8.81 4.17
N TYR A 167 -1.19 7.80 4.33
CA TYR A 167 -1.19 6.93 5.51
C TYR A 167 -0.51 5.59 5.19
N LEU A 168 0.62 5.30 5.81
CA LEU A 168 1.34 4.04 5.70
C LEU A 168 1.00 3.13 6.89
N LEU A 169 -0.02 2.29 6.75
CA LEU A 169 -0.45 1.40 7.82
C LEU A 169 0.52 0.22 7.99
N THR A 170 0.84 -0.07 9.22
CA THR A 170 1.80 -1.09 9.63
C THR A 170 1.34 -1.79 10.90
N ASP A 171 1.98 -2.91 11.24
CA ASP A 171 1.79 -3.65 12.49
C ASP A 171 2.53 -3.04 13.69
N GLN A 172 3.30 -1.97 13.46
CA GLN A 172 3.96 -1.18 14.51
C GLN A 172 3.21 0.14 14.74
N GLN A 173 3.29 0.68 15.95
CA GLN A 173 2.65 1.96 16.30
C GLN A 173 3.26 3.18 15.60
N GLY A 174 4.44 3.02 15.00
CA GLY A 174 5.14 4.07 14.28
C GLY A 174 6.65 3.84 14.25
N LEU A 175 7.41 4.92 14.08
CA LEU A 175 8.87 4.90 14.14
C LEU A 175 9.33 4.96 15.59
N TYR A 176 10.28 4.12 15.95
CA TYR A 176 10.93 4.06 17.26
C TYR A 176 12.41 4.42 17.15
N GLU A 177 13.00 4.89 18.25
CA GLU A 177 14.45 5.16 18.34
C GLU A 177 15.31 3.92 18.09
N ASN A 178 14.76 2.73 18.39
CA ASN A 178 15.35 1.42 18.17
C ASN A 178 14.24 0.41 17.84
N ASP A 179 14.59 -0.77 17.35
CA ASP A 179 13.62 -1.85 17.09
C ASP A 179 12.94 -2.31 18.39
N PRO A 180 11.64 -2.03 18.60
CA PRO A 180 10.95 -2.36 19.85
C PRO A 180 10.82 -3.88 20.09
N ARG A 181 11.01 -4.72 19.07
CA ARG A 181 11.04 -6.18 19.20
C ARG A 181 12.34 -6.68 19.84
N LYS A 182 13.40 -5.89 19.73
CA LYS A 182 14.73 -6.18 20.30
C LYS A 182 15.02 -5.38 21.56
N ASN A 183 14.42 -4.21 21.67
CA ASN A 183 14.58 -3.32 22.81
C ASN A 183 13.19 -2.87 23.32
N PRO A 184 12.68 -3.51 24.38
CA PRO A 184 11.37 -3.17 24.95
C PRO A 184 11.25 -1.73 25.46
N ASP A 185 12.38 -1.09 25.78
CA ASP A 185 12.44 0.29 26.27
C ASP A 185 12.54 1.33 25.13
N ALA A 186 12.47 0.88 23.87
CA ALA A 186 12.52 1.77 22.72
C ALA A 186 11.35 2.76 22.75
N LYS A 187 11.66 4.05 22.58
CA LYS A 187 10.67 5.11 22.60
C LYS A 187 10.12 5.37 21.21
N LEU A 188 8.80 5.55 21.15
CA LEU A 188 8.12 6.00 19.94
C LEU A 188 8.52 7.43 19.60
N ILE A 189 8.81 7.69 18.33
CA ILE A 189 9.03 9.03 17.79
C ILE A 189 7.69 9.51 17.22
N PRO A 190 6.98 10.41 17.90
CA PRO A 190 5.62 10.79 17.48
C PRO A 190 5.58 11.66 16.24
N VAL A 191 6.62 12.46 16.01
CA VAL A 191 6.74 13.38 14.86
C VAL A 191 8.17 13.41 14.37
N VAL A 192 8.34 13.34 13.06
CA VAL A 192 9.60 13.51 12.36
C VAL A 192 9.48 14.74 11.47
N GLU A 193 10.05 15.87 11.91
CA GLU A 193 10.01 17.13 11.15
C GLU A 193 10.88 17.08 9.90
N GLN A 194 11.99 16.35 9.96
CA GLN A 194 12.91 16.17 8.83
C GLN A 194 13.50 14.77 8.81
N ILE A 195 13.55 14.17 7.65
CA ILE A 195 14.15 12.85 7.44
C ILE A 195 15.67 13.03 7.26
N THR A 196 16.38 13.03 8.38
CA THR A 196 17.84 13.11 8.45
C THR A 196 18.50 11.75 8.25
N ASP A 197 19.84 11.72 8.09
CA ASP A 197 20.60 10.47 8.04
C ASP A 197 20.45 9.65 9.32
N HIS A 198 20.26 10.31 10.46
CA HIS A 198 19.96 9.63 11.73
C HIS A 198 18.61 8.90 11.64
N ILE A 199 17.55 9.55 11.17
CA ILE A 199 16.22 8.91 10.98
C ILE A 199 16.33 7.73 10.00
N ARG A 200 17.10 7.86 8.92
CA ARG A 200 17.34 6.75 7.99
C ARG A 200 18.08 5.59 8.65
N SER A 201 19.07 5.89 9.51
CA SER A 201 19.86 4.86 10.20
C SER A 201 19.05 4.05 11.20
N ILE A 202 18.21 4.70 12.02
CA ILE A 202 17.36 4.00 12.99
C ILE A 202 16.26 3.17 12.30
N ALA A 203 15.75 3.60 11.15
CA ALA A 203 14.80 2.86 10.35
C ALA A 203 15.43 1.65 9.63
N GLY A 204 16.71 1.75 9.25
CA GLY A 204 17.40 0.73 8.44
C GLY A 204 17.97 -0.43 9.23
N GLY A 205 18.21 -0.31 10.54
CA GLY A 205 18.88 -1.33 11.39
C GLY A 205 20.17 -1.85 10.75
N SER A 206 21.28 -1.88 11.45
CA SER A 206 22.55 -2.42 10.93
C SER A 206 22.37 -3.89 10.52
N GLY A 207 22.24 -4.18 9.22
CA GLY A 207 22.39 -5.53 8.68
C GLY A 207 21.17 -6.24 8.14
N THR A 208 20.09 -5.58 7.80
CA THR A 208 19.03 -6.25 7.05
C THR A 208 19.21 -6.01 5.55
N ASN A 209 19.46 -7.10 4.82
CA ASN A 209 19.21 -7.19 3.39
C ASN A 209 17.91 -6.45 3.06
N LEU A 210 17.87 -5.75 1.94
CA LEU A 210 16.70 -5.11 1.35
C LEU A 210 15.48 -6.04 1.35
N GLY A 211 14.90 -6.28 2.52
CA GLY A 211 13.68 -7.07 2.71
C GLY A 211 12.49 -6.24 2.31
N THR A 212 11.60 -6.82 1.55
CA THR A 212 10.37 -6.21 1.09
C THR A 212 9.51 -5.75 2.28
N GLY A 213 9.38 -4.41 2.49
CA GLY A 213 8.38 -3.84 3.40
C GLY A 213 8.81 -3.60 4.85
N GLY A 214 10.02 -3.09 5.10
CA GLY A 214 10.48 -2.69 6.45
C GLY A 214 10.21 -1.22 6.80
N MET A 215 10.67 -0.78 7.98
CA MET A 215 10.57 0.64 8.37
C MET A 215 11.37 1.54 7.42
N SER A 216 12.51 1.05 6.89
CA SER A 216 13.32 1.78 5.92
C SER A 216 12.56 2.14 4.64
N THR A 217 11.74 1.25 4.11
CA THR A 217 10.92 1.54 2.92
C THR A 217 9.85 2.57 3.19
N LYS A 218 9.27 2.57 4.41
CA LYS A 218 8.31 3.59 4.84
C LYS A 218 8.96 4.97 4.96
N ILE A 219 10.19 5.05 5.48
CA ILE A 219 10.94 6.30 5.56
C ILE A 219 11.28 6.83 4.16
N ILE A 220 11.64 5.94 3.22
CA ILE A 220 11.87 6.33 1.82
C ILE A 220 10.58 6.87 1.19
N ALA A 221 9.46 6.18 1.37
CA ALA A 221 8.16 6.62 0.86
C ALA A 221 7.73 7.96 1.48
N ALA A 222 7.93 8.13 2.80
CA ALA A 222 7.66 9.39 3.48
C ALA A 222 8.52 10.54 2.96
N ASP A 223 9.81 10.30 2.67
CA ASP A 223 10.71 11.31 2.08
C ASP A 223 10.23 11.75 0.70
N VAL A 224 9.78 10.81 -0.13
CA VAL A 224 9.24 11.10 -1.48
C VAL A 224 7.94 11.92 -1.36
N ALA A 225 7.04 11.52 -0.48
CA ALA A 225 5.75 12.19 -0.29
C ALA A 225 5.93 13.62 0.28
N THR A 226 6.70 13.78 1.35
CA THR A 226 6.90 15.07 2.02
C THR A 226 7.64 16.09 1.15
N ARG A 227 8.60 15.66 0.32
CA ARG A 227 9.23 16.53 -0.69
C ARG A 227 8.26 17.04 -1.75
N SER A 228 7.14 16.36 -1.93
CA SER A 228 6.06 16.76 -2.85
C SER A 228 4.94 17.52 -2.14
N GLY A 229 5.14 17.91 -0.86
CA GLY A 229 4.16 18.64 -0.07
C GLY A 229 3.00 17.81 0.47
N ILE A 230 3.14 16.47 0.49
CA ILE A 230 2.15 15.52 1.02
C ILE A 230 2.50 15.20 2.48
N GLU A 231 1.52 15.32 3.37
CA GLU A 231 1.66 15.02 4.79
C GLU A 231 1.57 13.51 5.08
#